data_da143817c14c06cfae104f449d807642
#
_entry.id   da143817c14c06cfae104f449d807642
#
_cell.length_a   1.000
_cell.length_b   1.000
_cell.length_c   1.000
_cell.angle_alpha   90.00
_cell.angle_beta   90.00
_cell.angle_gamma   90.00
#
_symmetry.space_group_name_H-M   'P 1'
#
loop_
_entity.id
_entity.type
_entity.pdbx_description
1 polymer ?
#
loop_
_entity_poly.entity_id
_entity_poly.type
_entity_poly.pdbx_seq_one_letter_code
_entity_poly.pdbx_strand_id
1 'polypeptide(L)'
;MLDGEKSGPGKRVCGLGAIACARHGCFCPSSVVDFPKGEKQMHMDYALSETAKTTNITHIHKLALIYDIMCEYGIHLETRFLEHVALTLPDGIEIIKAIGLFHVHGHVDQCLHRYATTYIPGLGMIDGEILETLWSVINQTARSTRGATTAHRTEILDDHMGDSNWKKTINMGGFPFISEAAAV
;
A
#
# COMPACT_ATOMS: atom_id res chain seq x y z
N MET A 1 -6.50 6.05 -8.36
CA MET A 1 -5.55 6.30 -9.47
C MET A 1 -5.34 7.80 -9.61
N LEU A 2 -4.19 8.33 -9.24
CA LEU A 2 -3.85 9.71 -9.57
C LEU A 2 -3.64 9.75 -11.08
N ASP A 3 -4.51 10.47 -11.79
CA ASP A 3 -4.38 10.70 -13.22
C ASP A 3 -2.94 11.05 -13.56
N GLY A 4 -2.31 10.22 -14.39
CA GLY A 4 -0.94 10.39 -14.83
C GLY A 4 -0.79 11.67 -15.64
N GLU A 5 -0.68 12.82 -14.97
CA GLU A 5 -0.21 14.03 -15.61
C GLU A 5 1.15 13.76 -16.22
N LYS A 6 1.21 13.70 -17.55
CA LYS A 6 2.46 13.58 -18.29
C LYS A 6 3.45 14.60 -17.76
N SER A 7 4.58 14.12 -17.24
CA SER A 7 5.64 14.95 -16.70
C SER A 7 6.13 15.92 -17.77
N GLY A 8 5.87 17.21 -17.59
CA GLY A 8 6.53 18.26 -18.36
C GLY A 8 8.03 18.31 -18.00
N PRO A 9 8.86 18.97 -18.84
CA PRO A 9 10.28 19.14 -18.56
C PRO A 9 10.45 19.84 -17.21
N GLY A 10 10.99 19.12 -16.21
CA GLY A 10 11.22 19.61 -14.85
C GLY A 10 10.45 18.89 -13.73
N LYS A 11 9.44 18.07 -14.00
CA LYS A 11 8.76 17.26 -12.97
C LYS A 11 9.60 16.03 -12.62
N ARG A 12 10.11 15.99 -11.40
CA ARG A 12 10.90 14.84 -10.88
C ARG A 12 10.03 13.64 -10.46
N VAL A 13 8.74 13.83 -10.22
CA VAL A 13 7.82 12.83 -9.66
C VAL A 13 6.50 12.87 -10.41
N CYS A 14 6.06 11.70 -10.90
CA CYS A 14 4.79 11.54 -11.65
C CYS A 14 3.66 10.98 -10.77
N GLY A 15 3.98 10.36 -9.64
CA GLY A 15 3.03 9.73 -8.73
C GLY A 15 3.66 9.36 -7.41
N LEU A 16 2.84 8.85 -6.52
CA LEU A 16 3.21 8.42 -5.17
C LEU A 16 2.60 7.04 -4.92
N GLY A 17 3.39 6.10 -4.42
CA GLY A 17 2.93 4.83 -3.89
C GLY A 17 3.10 4.78 -2.38
N ALA A 18 2.25 4.01 -1.70
CA ALA A 18 2.36 3.78 -0.27
C ALA A 18 1.81 2.41 0.10
N ILE A 19 2.20 1.91 1.27
CA ILE A 19 1.56 0.76 1.90
C ILE A 19 0.86 1.25 3.17
N ALA A 20 -0.34 0.77 3.38
CA ALA A 20 -1.13 1.04 4.57
C ALA A 20 -1.76 -0.23 5.12
N CYS A 21 -1.97 -0.27 6.42
CA CYS A 21 -2.71 -1.35 7.05
C CYS A 21 -4.15 -1.37 6.54
N ALA A 22 -4.55 -2.45 5.85
CA ALA A 22 -5.87 -2.59 5.26
C ALA A 22 -7.01 -2.54 6.29
N ARG A 23 -6.73 -2.90 7.54
CA ARG A 23 -7.70 -2.89 8.63
C ARG A 23 -7.86 -1.53 9.30
N HIS A 24 -6.75 -0.86 9.60
CA HIS A 24 -6.76 0.36 10.41
C HIS A 24 -6.59 1.63 9.55
N GLY A 25 -6.16 1.48 8.30
CA GLY A 25 -5.90 2.59 7.39
C GLY A 25 -4.75 3.49 7.85
N CYS A 26 -3.80 2.95 8.61
CA CYS A 26 -2.59 3.67 8.96
C CYS A 26 -1.53 3.45 7.89
N PHE A 27 -0.87 4.51 7.43
CA PHE A 27 0.31 4.37 6.59
C PHE A 27 1.41 3.63 7.33
N CYS A 28 2.04 2.66 6.68
CA CYS A 28 3.17 1.96 7.24
C CYS A 28 4.42 2.86 7.21
N PRO A 29 5.26 2.82 8.25
CA PRO A 29 6.49 3.62 8.26
C PRO A 29 7.40 3.25 7.10
N SER A 30 8.09 4.25 6.53
CA SER A 30 9.06 4.09 5.42
C SER A 30 8.53 3.43 4.15
N SER A 31 7.20 3.33 4.00
CA SER A 31 6.55 2.62 2.89
C SER A 31 6.14 3.52 1.71
N VAL A 32 6.42 4.81 1.80
CA VAL A 32 6.03 5.79 0.79
C VAL A 32 7.14 5.96 -0.23
N VAL A 33 6.78 5.85 -1.50
CA VAL A 33 7.74 5.90 -2.62
C VAL A 33 7.26 6.82 -3.73
N ASP A 34 8.19 7.56 -4.30
CA ASP A 34 7.94 8.39 -5.45
C ASP A 34 8.07 7.60 -6.77
N PHE A 35 7.20 7.91 -7.73
CA PHE A 35 7.26 7.37 -9.08
C PHE A 35 7.84 8.41 -10.05
N PRO A 36 9.14 8.37 -10.36
CA PRO A 36 9.75 9.40 -11.22
C PRO A 36 9.32 9.30 -12.70
N LYS A 37 8.99 8.11 -13.18
CA LYS A 37 8.59 7.84 -14.58
C LYS A 37 7.41 6.86 -14.68
N GLY A 38 6.44 7.01 -13.79
CA GLY A 38 5.32 6.09 -13.63
C GLY A 38 5.61 4.96 -12.67
N GLU A 39 4.56 4.23 -12.34
CA GLU A 39 4.60 3.12 -11.42
C GLU A 39 5.37 1.94 -12.00
N LYS A 40 6.26 1.37 -11.20
CA LYS A 40 7.01 0.15 -11.54
C LYS A 40 6.99 -0.79 -10.35
N GLN A 41 6.94 -2.08 -10.61
CA GLN A 41 6.93 -3.12 -9.57
C GLN A 41 8.06 -2.94 -8.54
N MET A 42 9.27 -2.55 -8.99
CA MET A 42 10.42 -2.32 -8.11
C MET A 42 10.18 -1.26 -7.01
N HIS A 43 9.34 -0.26 -7.28
CA HIS A 43 9.02 0.76 -6.28
C HIS A 43 8.16 0.15 -5.16
N MET A 44 7.18 -0.67 -5.54
CA MET A 44 6.32 -1.35 -4.57
C MET A 44 7.06 -2.49 -3.86
N ASP A 45 7.99 -3.18 -4.54
CA ASP A 45 8.87 -4.15 -3.89
C ASP A 45 9.71 -3.50 -2.79
N TYR A 46 10.28 -2.31 -3.07
CA TYR A 46 11.02 -1.53 -2.08
C TYR A 46 10.11 -1.11 -0.91
N ALA A 47 8.94 -0.54 -1.21
CA ALA A 47 7.98 -0.14 -0.19
C ALA A 47 7.55 -1.32 0.72
N LEU A 48 7.32 -2.50 0.13
CA LEU A 48 6.97 -3.72 0.86
C LEU A 48 8.13 -4.20 1.74
N SER A 49 9.37 -4.18 1.23
CA SER A 49 10.56 -4.52 2.00
C SER A 49 10.75 -3.59 3.20
N GLU A 50 10.61 -2.28 3.01
CA GLU A 50 10.72 -1.31 4.11
C GLU A 50 9.58 -1.46 5.13
N THR A 51 8.35 -1.72 4.66
CA THR A 51 7.23 -2.05 5.55
C THR A 51 7.56 -3.28 6.41
N ALA A 52 8.09 -4.34 5.80
CA ALA A 52 8.44 -5.55 6.53
C ALA A 52 9.48 -5.31 7.63
N LYS A 53 10.45 -4.44 7.37
CA LYS A 53 11.50 -4.07 8.35
C LYS A 53 10.97 -3.19 9.49
N THR A 54 10.03 -2.29 9.20
CA THR A 54 9.61 -1.25 10.15
C THR A 54 8.38 -1.60 10.98
N THR A 55 7.57 -2.58 10.53
CA THR A 55 6.32 -2.96 11.21
C THR A 55 6.42 -4.22 12.08
N ASN A 56 7.62 -4.76 12.25
CA ASN A 56 7.89 -5.92 13.11
C ASN A 56 6.94 -7.12 12.83
N ILE A 57 6.78 -7.48 11.57
CA ILE A 57 5.93 -8.59 11.14
C ILE A 57 6.60 -9.98 11.22
N THR A 58 7.73 -10.09 11.91
CA THR A 58 8.50 -11.34 11.99
C THR A 58 7.78 -12.48 12.72
N HIS A 59 6.75 -12.14 13.51
CA HIS A 59 5.96 -13.10 14.28
C HIS A 59 4.68 -13.56 13.58
N ILE A 60 4.34 -12.98 12.42
CA ILE A 60 3.17 -13.38 11.65
C ILE A 60 3.54 -14.43 10.61
N HIS A 61 2.65 -15.39 10.40
CA HIS A 61 2.86 -16.48 9.43
C HIS A 61 2.23 -16.17 8.06
N LYS A 62 1.23 -15.28 8.03
CA LYS A 62 0.49 -14.92 6.81
C LYS A 62 0.36 -13.42 6.69
N LEU A 63 0.67 -12.91 5.51
CA LEU A 63 0.51 -11.51 5.14
C LEU A 63 -0.46 -11.41 3.96
N ALA A 64 -1.58 -10.74 4.16
CA ALA A 64 -2.45 -10.38 3.06
C ALA A 64 -1.90 -9.13 2.35
N LEU A 65 -1.56 -9.26 1.09
CA LEU A 65 -1.11 -8.17 0.25
C LEU A 65 -2.19 -7.85 -0.79
N ILE A 66 -2.83 -6.71 -0.64
CA ILE A 66 -3.91 -6.25 -1.51
C ILE A 66 -3.36 -5.15 -2.41
N TYR A 67 -3.45 -5.36 -3.73
CA TYR A 67 -2.91 -4.42 -4.70
C TYR A 67 -3.69 -4.51 -6.02
N ASP A 68 -3.97 -3.37 -6.64
CA ASP A 68 -4.85 -3.28 -7.81
C ASP A 68 -4.41 -4.19 -8.95
N ILE A 69 -3.11 -4.24 -9.23
CA ILE A 69 -2.52 -5.06 -10.29
C ILE A 69 -1.91 -6.37 -9.75
N MET A 70 -2.43 -6.91 -8.66
CA MET A 70 -1.87 -8.13 -8.04
C MET A 70 -1.78 -9.31 -9.01
N CYS A 71 -2.69 -9.41 -9.96
CA CYS A 71 -2.66 -10.46 -10.97
C CYS A 71 -1.40 -10.45 -11.86
N GLU A 72 -0.75 -9.29 -12.00
CA GLU A 72 0.52 -9.13 -12.70
C GLU A 72 1.70 -9.03 -11.73
N TYR A 73 1.57 -8.17 -10.72
CA TYR A 73 2.60 -7.93 -9.71
C TYR A 73 2.99 -9.21 -8.96
N GLY A 74 1.98 -10.01 -8.59
CA GLY A 74 2.14 -11.22 -7.79
C GLY A 74 2.77 -12.41 -8.53
N ILE A 75 2.91 -12.38 -9.86
CA ILE A 75 3.43 -13.53 -10.63
C ILE A 75 4.87 -13.87 -10.23
N HIS A 76 5.72 -12.87 -10.12
CA HIS A 76 7.16 -13.04 -9.84
C HIS A 76 7.58 -12.37 -8.53
N LEU A 77 6.64 -12.09 -7.64
CA LEU A 77 6.92 -11.39 -6.38
C LEU A 77 7.98 -12.11 -5.56
N GLU A 78 7.77 -13.38 -5.28
CA GLU A 78 8.68 -14.19 -4.46
C GLU A 78 10.06 -14.32 -5.13
N THR A 79 10.09 -14.52 -6.44
CA THR A 79 11.34 -14.60 -7.21
C THR A 79 12.13 -13.30 -7.12
N ARG A 80 11.47 -12.14 -7.28
CA ARG A 80 12.14 -10.84 -7.15
C ARG A 80 12.75 -10.62 -5.77
N PHE A 81 12.05 -11.04 -4.71
CA PHE A 81 12.57 -10.93 -3.34
C PHE A 81 13.71 -11.91 -3.06
N LEU A 82 13.70 -13.08 -3.66
CA LEU A 82 14.81 -14.05 -3.52
C LEU A 82 16.07 -13.63 -4.29
N GLU A 83 15.92 -13.05 -5.46
CA GLU A 83 17.04 -12.67 -6.33
C GLU A 83 17.69 -11.35 -5.96
N HIS A 84 16.98 -10.46 -5.26
CA HIS A 84 17.45 -9.10 -5.01
C HIS A 84 17.89 -8.90 -3.57
N VAL A 85 19.20 -8.84 -3.34
CA VAL A 85 19.81 -8.75 -2.00
C VAL A 85 19.36 -7.57 -1.12
N ALA A 86 18.81 -6.51 -1.72
CA ALA A 86 18.33 -5.35 -0.99
C ALA A 86 16.88 -5.49 -0.52
N LEU A 87 16.13 -6.47 -1.04
CA LEU A 87 14.75 -6.73 -0.67
C LEU A 87 14.67 -7.77 0.42
N THR A 88 13.80 -7.57 1.39
CA THR A 88 13.67 -8.46 2.54
C THR A 88 12.21 -8.68 2.90
N LEU A 89 11.83 -9.93 3.09
CA LEU A 89 10.60 -10.36 3.74
C LEU A 89 10.96 -11.33 4.86
N PRO A 90 10.13 -11.47 5.90
CA PRO A 90 10.35 -12.48 6.93
C PRO A 90 10.38 -13.90 6.35
N ASP A 91 11.31 -14.72 6.82
CA ASP A 91 11.43 -16.10 6.40
C ASP A 91 10.15 -16.89 6.71
N GLY A 92 9.69 -17.68 5.74
CA GLY A 92 8.53 -18.54 5.90
C GLY A 92 7.17 -17.84 5.92
N ILE A 93 7.12 -16.54 5.65
CA ILE A 93 5.83 -15.82 5.53
C ILE A 93 5.06 -16.26 4.28
N GLU A 94 3.81 -16.63 4.46
CA GLU A 94 2.88 -16.91 3.36
C GLU A 94 2.24 -15.61 2.89
N ILE A 95 2.41 -15.25 1.62
CA ILE A 95 1.76 -14.06 1.03
C ILE A 95 0.43 -14.45 0.42
N ILE A 96 -0.66 -13.95 0.99
CA ILE A 96 -2.00 -14.06 0.43
C ILE A 96 -2.21 -12.89 -0.52
N LYS A 97 -2.34 -13.19 -1.81
CA LYS A 97 -2.43 -12.20 -2.90
C LYS A 97 -3.89 -11.85 -3.15
N ALA A 98 -4.25 -10.56 -3.09
CA ALA A 98 -5.62 -10.09 -3.29
C ALA A 98 -5.69 -8.80 -4.10
N ILE A 99 -6.86 -8.53 -4.67
CA ILE A 99 -7.23 -7.27 -5.34
C ILE A 99 -8.44 -6.69 -4.62
N GLY A 100 -8.48 -5.37 -4.44
CA GLY A 100 -9.61 -4.68 -3.84
C GLY A 100 -10.91 -4.90 -4.61
N LEU A 101 -12.04 -4.92 -3.90
CA LEU A 101 -13.34 -5.28 -4.48
C LEU A 101 -13.79 -4.35 -5.60
N PHE A 102 -13.48 -3.06 -5.50
CA PHE A 102 -13.81 -2.10 -6.56
C PHE A 102 -12.96 -2.35 -7.81
N HIS A 103 -11.65 -2.54 -7.62
CA HIS A 103 -10.69 -2.69 -8.73
C HIS A 103 -10.84 -4.03 -9.46
N VAL A 104 -11.14 -5.12 -8.76
CA VAL A 104 -11.20 -6.45 -9.36
C VAL A 104 -12.27 -6.57 -10.46
N HIS A 105 -13.32 -5.74 -10.41
CA HIS A 105 -14.35 -5.70 -11.44
C HIS A 105 -13.87 -5.09 -12.78
N GLY A 106 -12.76 -4.38 -12.78
CA GLY A 106 -12.09 -3.90 -13.99
C GLY A 106 -11.17 -4.93 -14.66
N HIS A 107 -10.99 -6.09 -14.04
CA HIS A 107 -10.14 -7.17 -14.53
C HIS A 107 -10.94 -8.23 -15.30
N VAL A 108 -10.22 -9.20 -15.89
CA VAL A 108 -10.86 -10.37 -16.51
C VAL A 108 -11.56 -11.23 -15.44
N ASP A 109 -12.63 -11.92 -15.81
CA ASP A 109 -13.47 -12.71 -14.90
C ASP A 109 -12.69 -13.67 -14.00
N GLN A 110 -11.60 -14.24 -14.50
CA GLN A 110 -10.75 -15.15 -13.73
C GLN A 110 -10.11 -14.45 -12.51
N CYS A 111 -9.85 -13.15 -12.58
CA CYS A 111 -9.28 -12.40 -11.46
C CYS A 111 -10.28 -12.27 -10.31
N LEU A 112 -11.57 -12.13 -10.60
CA LEU A 112 -12.63 -12.06 -9.58
C LEU A 112 -12.57 -13.28 -8.64
N HIS A 113 -12.56 -14.49 -9.21
CA HIS A 113 -12.56 -15.71 -8.42
C HIS A 113 -11.23 -16.00 -7.72
N ARG A 114 -10.13 -15.49 -8.27
CA ARG A 114 -8.78 -15.78 -7.79
C ARG A 114 -8.25 -14.78 -6.78
N TYR A 115 -8.62 -13.51 -6.92
CA TYR A 115 -8.01 -12.41 -6.18
C TYR A 115 -8.99 -11.53 -5.40
N ALA A 116 -10.32 -11.62 -5.63
CA ALA A 116 -11.25 -10.82 -4.84
C ALA A 116 -11.20 -11.22 -3.36
N THR A 117 -11.09 -10.24 -2.48
CA THR A 117 -10.96 -10.46 -1.03
C THR A 117 -12.07 -11.32 -0.45
N THR A 118 -13.28 -11.23 -1.00
CA THR A 118 -14.45 -12.01 -0.57
C THR A 118 -14.37 -13.50 -0.88
N TYR A 119 -13.55 -13.90 -1.86
CA TYR A 119 -13.39 -15.32 -2.24
C TYR A 119 -12.17 -15.96 -1.59
N ILE A 120 -11.31 -15.19 -0.92
CA ILE A 120 -10.10 -15.71 -0.30
C ILE A 120 -10.38 -16.10 1.15
N PRO A 121 -10.25 -17.40 1.52
CA PRO A 121 -10.48 -17.84 2.88
C PRO A 121 -9.54 -17.15 3.87
N GLY A 122 -10.10 -16.65 4.96
CA GLY A 122 -9.34 -16.02 6.04
C GLY A 122 -9.16 -14.50 5.93
N LEU A 123 -9.50 -13.86 4.80
CA LEU A 123 -9.46 -12.39 4.69
C LEU A 123 -10.67 -11.70 5.34
N GLY A 124 -11.82 -12.38 5.46
CA GLY A 124 -13.03 -11.79 6.00
C GLY A 124 -13.65 -10.74 5.08
N MET A 125 -14.32 -9.77 5.66
CA MET A 125 -15.02 -8.69 4.95
C MET A 125 -14.13 -7.46 4.78
N ILE A 126 -13.02 -7.59 4.08
CA ILE A 126 -12.12 -6.47 3.75
C ILE A 126 -12.39 -6.06 2.31
N ASP A 127 -12.73 -4.79 2.08
CA ASP A 127 -12.94 -4.25 0.73
C ASP A 127 -11.62 -4.03 -0.04
N GLY A 128 -10.53 -3.76 0.69
CA GLY A 128 -9.21 -3.53 0.11
C GLY A 128 -9.00 -2.12 -0.46
N GLU A 129 -9.92 -1.18 -0.20
CA GLU A 129 -9.93 0.16 -0.80
C GLU A 129 -9.46 1.26 0.17
N ILE A 130 -8.74 0.90 1.21
CA ILE A 130 -8.33 1.86 2.25
C ILE A 130 -7.44 2.97 1.70
N LEU A 131 -6.57 2.66 0.74
CA LEU A 131 -5.66 3.63 0.14
C LEU A 131 -6.41 4.71 -0.63
N GLU A 132 -7.51 4.39 -1.32
CA GLU A 132 -8.34 5.37 -2.00
C GLU A 132 -8.89 6.42 -1.02
N THR A 133 -9.33 5.97 0.15
CA THR A 133 -9.78 6.85 1.24
C THR A 133 -8.63 7.74 1.75
N LEU A 134 -7.44 7.18 1.92
CA LEU A 134 -6.25 7.92 2.36
C LEU A 134 -5.81 8.94 1.33
N TRP A 135 -5.80 8.57 0.05
CA TRP A 135 -5.46 9.47 -1.05
C TRP A 135 -6.41 10.66 -1.17
N SER A 136 -7.69 10.51 -0.83
CA SER A 136 -8.65 11.61 -0.88
C SER A 136 -8.22 12.79 0.01
N VAL A 137 -7.59 12.51 1.15
CA VAL A 137 -7.06 13.51 2.08
C VAL A 137 -5.72 14.07 1.57
N ILE A 138 -4.79 13.20 1.20
CA ILE A 138 -3.46 13.59 0.71
C ILE A 138 -3.56 14.44 -0.57
N ASN A 139 -4.50 14.17 -1.46
CA ASN A 139 -4.70 14.92 -2.69
C ASN A 139 -5.04 16.39 -2.46
N GLN A 140 -5.61 16.74 -1.30
CA GLN A 140 -5.86 18.14 -0.95
C GLN A 140 -4.55 18.92 -0.80
N THR A 141 -3.46 18.27 -0.45
CA THR A 141 -2.14 18.89 -0.32
C THR A 141 -1.43 19.08 -1.66
N ALA A 142 -1.93 18.46 -2.74
CA ALA A 142 -1.28 18.47 -4.06
C ALA A 142 -1.07 19.90 -4.61
N ARG A 143 -1.94 20.84 -4.25
CA ARG A 143 -1.79 22.26 -4.67
C ARG A 143 -0.61 22.93 -3.99
N SER A 144 -0.41 22.71 -2.68
CA SER A 144 0.70 23.30 -1.91
C SER A 144 2.04 22.65 -2.24
N THR A 145 2.04 21.36 -2.60
CA THR A 145 3.26 20.62 -2.92
C THR A 145 3.73 20.78 -4.37
N ARG A 146 2.88 21.26 -5.27
CA ARG A 146 3.19 21.37 -6.72
C ARG A 146 4.41 22.22 -7.06
N GLY A 147 4.67 23.28 -6.30
CA GLY A 147 5.82 24.19 -6.48
C GLY A 147 6.94 23.98 -5.46
N ALA A 148 6.81 23.02 -4.56
CA ALA A 148 7.76 22.79 -3.49
C ALA A 148 9.03 22.08 -3.99
N THR A 149 10.14 22.29 -3.27
CA THR A 149 11.34 21.45 -3.44
C THR A 149 11.03 20.02 -3.01
N THR A 150 11.82 19.06 -3.46
CA THR A 150 11.64 17.64 -3.07
C THR A 150 11.62 17.47 -1.56
N ALA A 151 12.56 18.13 -0.84
CA ALA A 151 12.64 18.05 0.62
C ALA A 151 11.36 18.60 1.28
N HIS A 152 10.93 19.80 0.89
CA HIS A 152 9.73 20.43 1.47
C HIS A 152 8.45 19.63 1.15
N ARG A 153 8.37 19.07 -0.07
CA ARG A 153 7.26 18.15 -0.44
C ARG A 153 7.23 16.92 0.46
N THR A 154 8.39 16.32 0.73
CA THR A 154 8.50 15.15 1.62
C THR A 154 8.03 15.51 3.04
N GLU A 155 8.46 16.63 3.59
CA GLU A 155 8.03 17.12 4.91
C GLU A 155 6.50 17.29 4.98
N ILE A 156 5.90 17.97 3.99
CA ILE A 156 4.43 18.16 3.95
C ILE A 156 3.70 16.83 3.91
N LEU A 157 4.16 15.88 3.11
CA LEU A 157 3.52 14.57 2.99
C LEU A 157 3.65 13.77 4.29
N ASP A 158 4.84 13.80 4.91
CA ASP A 158 5.11 13.11 6.18
C ASP A 158 4.23 13.65 7.31
N ASP A 159 4.13 14.98 7.44
CA ASP A 159 3.25 15.63 8.40
C ASP A 159 1.78 15.23 8.23
N HIS A 160 1.27 15.23 7.00
CA HIS A 160 -0.11 14.84 6.74
C HIS A 160 -0.39 13.35 6.98
N MET A 161 0.55 12.47 6.63
CA MET A 161 0.44 11.04 6.89
C MET A 161 0.56 10.74 8.38
N GLY A 162 1.46 11.44 9.09
CA GLY A 162 1.61 11.38 10.54
C GLY A 162 0.34 11.83 11.26
N ASP A 163 -0.26 12.96 10.88
CA ASP A 163 -1.53 13.44 11.42
C ASP A 163 -2.67 12.46 11.15
N SER A 164 -2.74 11.89 9.94
CA SER A 164 -3.71 10.86 9.60
C SER A 164 -3.57 9.62 10.49
N ASN A 165 -2.36 9.12 10.67
CA ASN A 165 -2.07 7.98 11.53
C ASN A 165 -2.41 8.29 13.00
N TRP A 166 -2.04 9.46 13.48
CA TRP A 166 -2.36 9.90 14.84
C TRP A 166 -3.86 9.92 15.11
N LYS A 167 -4.64 10.56 14.22
CA LYS A 167 -6.11 10.61 14.32
C LYS A 167 -6.74 9.22 14.35
N LYS A 168 -6.24 8.29 13.57
CA LYS A 168 -6.70 6.90 13.59
C LYS A 168 -6.32 6.19 14.88
N THR A 169 -5.10 6.38 15.36
CA THR A 169 -4.60 5.76 16.58
C THR A 169 -5.43 6.17 17.80
N ILE A 170 -5.70 7.47 17.99
CA ILE A 170 -6.52 7.94 19.13
C ILE A 170 -7.97 7.50 19.06
N ASN A 171 -8.50 7.24 17.87
CA ASN A 171 -9.88 6.78 17.67
C ASN A 171 -10.01 5.24 17.70
N MET A 172 -8.92 4.48 17.67
CA MET A 172 -8.97 3.01 17.75
C MET A 172 -9.61 2.49 19.02
N GLY A 173 -9.48 3.19 20.16
CA GLY A 173 -10.09 2.82 21.44
C GLY A 173 -11.62 2.91 21.47
N GLY A 174 -12.26 3.51 20.48
CA GLY A 174 -13.73 3.58 20.34
C GLY A 174 -14.35 2.40 19.58
N PHE A 175 -13.54 1.55 18.98
CA PHE A 175 -14.05 0.33 18.33
C PHE A 175 -14.12 -0.80 19.36
N PRO A 176 -15.28 -1.51 19.46
CA PRO A 176 -15.34 -2.69 20.32
C PRO A 176 -14.26 -3.68 19.88
N PHE A 177 -13.53 -4.19 20.85
CA PHE A 177 -12.54 -5.25 20.67
C PHE A 177 -13.28 -6.46 20.09
N ILE A 178 -13.29 -6.61 18.77
CA ILE A 178 -13.66 -7.87 18.13
C ILE A 178 -12.38 -8.69 18.16
N SER A 179 -12.37 -9.66 19.09
CA SER A 179 -11.28 -10.60 19.27
C SER A 179 -10.89 -11.29 17.97
N GLU A 180 -9.61 -11.45 17.78
CA GLU A 180 -8.96 -12.47 16.96
C GLU A 180 -9.43 -12.69 15.53
N ALA A 181 -9.09 -11.78 14.64
CA ALA A 181 -8.68 -12.09 13.28
C ALA A 181 -7.80 -10.94 12.83
N ALA A 182 -6.68 -10.91 13.47
CA ALA A 182 -5.73 -9.96 13.07
C ALA A 182 -4.78 -10.55 12.15
N ALA A 183 -4.16 -10.10 11.51
CA ALA A 183 -2.99 -10.27 10.69
C ALA A 183 -3.29 -9.86 9.29
N VAL A 184 -3.20 -8.69 9.10
CA VAL A 184 -2.74 -8.16 7.84
C VAL A 184 -1.24 -8.23 7.79
#